data_e2a8f3766dfae216cc94b6b7d7dd7460
#
_entry.id   e2a8f3766dfae216cc94b6b7d7dd7460
#
_cell.length_a   1.000
_cell.length_b   1.000
_cell.length_c   1.000
_cell.angle_alpha   90.00
_cell.angle_beta   90.00
_cell.angle_gamma   90.00
#
_symmetry.space_group_name_H-M   'P 1'
#
loop_
_entity.id
_entity.type
_entity.pdbx_description
1 polymer ?
#
loop_
_entity_poly.entity_id
_entity_poly.type
_entity_poly.pdbx_seq_one_letter_code
_entity_poly.pdbx_strand_id
1 'polypeptide(L)'
;LFSPVSLCQLALLTAFIAVTGAIKIPNVIPGVDFQLSAPLAVAICAVFGFKRYIIAGCLASVISLLLGTQTLLHVAIALQFRLWVGLFLYAGRRHWLSIILAGPIASALARLSLYPLFGDLVFAMVTAAIPGYLFTACAAPFVTTLLRRILQAATSYGPHRAMLG
;
A
#
# COMPACT_ATOMS: atom_id res chain seq x y z
N LEU A 1 7.84 -6.75 19.20
CA LEU A 1 6.64 -6.79 18.34
C LEU A 1 5.32 -6.65 19.14
N PHE A 2 5.35 -6.80 20.46
CA PHE A 2 4.14 -6.84 21.29
C PHE A 2 4.09 -5.75 22.37
N SER A 3 4.83 -4.64 22.20
CA SER A 3 4.60 -3.50 23.10
C SER A 3 3.24 -2.85 22.79
N PRO A 4 2.53 -2.30 23.80
CA PRO A 4 1.23 -1.65 23.59
C PRO A 4 1.28 -0.58 22.49
N VAL A 5 2.35 0.20 22.42
CA VAL A 5 2.57 1.21 21.38
C VAL A 5 2.67 0.59 19.99
N SER A 6 3.37 -0.55 19.87
CA SER A 6 3.49 -1.27 18.58
C SER A 6 2.15 -1.83 18.12
N LEU A 7 1.31 -2.32 19.06
CA LEU A 7 -0.04 -2.80 18.75
C LEU A 7 -0.97 -1.67 18.30
N CYS A 8 -0.93 -0.52 18.98
CA CYS A 8 -1.69 0.66 18.57
C CYS A 8 -1.27 1.16 17.18
N GLN A 9 0.03 1.20 16.90
CA GLN A 9 0.53 1.56 15.56
C GLN A 9 0.05 0.58 14.50
N LEU A 10 0.07 -0.73 14.78
CA LEU A 10 -0.39 -1.75 13.85
C LEU A 10 -1.89 -1.63 13.59
N ALA A 11 -2.70 -1.44 14.64
CA ALA A 11 -4.14 -1.24 14.53
C ALA A 11 -4.48 0.00 13.70
N LEU A 12 -3.79 1.11 13.94
CA LEU A 12 -3.97 2.36 13.19
C LEU A 12 -3.61 2.19 11.71
N LEU A 13 -2.48 1.52 11.40
CA LEU A 13 -2.09 1.23 10.03
C LEU A 13 -3.09 0.31 9.34
N THR A 14 -3.61 -0.71 10.05
CA THR A 14 -4.62 -1.63 9.52
C THR A 14 -5.91 -0.89 9.18
N ALA A 15 -6.41 -0.07 10.09
CA ALA A 15 -7.61 0.75 9.88
C ALA A 15 -7.42 1.71 8.70
N PHE A 16 -6.28 2.35 8.61
CA PHE A 16 -5.96 3.30 7.54
C PHE A 16 -5.89 2.62 6.16
N ILE A 17 -5.29 1.43 6.07
CA ILE A 17 -5.26 0.63 4.84
C ILE A 17 -6.67 0.14 4.48
N ALA A 18 -7.47 -0.31 5.45
CA ALA A 18 -8.82 -0.80 5.19
C ALA A 18 -9.74 0.31 4.68
N VAL A 19 -9.74 1.49 5.33
CA VAL A 19 -10.54 2.65 4.94
C VAL A 19 -10.14 3.15 3.55
N THR A 20 -8.85 3.35 3.30
CA THR A 20 -8.38 3.84 2.00
C THR A 20 -8.56 2.81 0.88
N GLY A 21 -8.54 1.51 1.22
CA GLY A 21 -8.84 0.42 0.29
C GLY A 21 -10.32 0.31 -0.07
N ALA A 22 -11.21 0.79 0.80
CA ALA A 22 -12.64 0.86 0.53
C ALA A 22 -13.00 2.04 -0.39
N ILE A 23 -12.18 3.10 -0.42
CA ILE A 23 -12.37 4.24 -1.32
C ILE A 23 -11.88 3.86 -2.71
N LYS A 24 -12.83 3.55 -3.58
CA LYS A 24 -12.59 3.26 -4.99
C LYS A 24 -13.05 4.46 -5.82
N ILE A 25 -12.16 5.01 -6.62
CA ILE A 25 -12.52 6.01 -7.62
C ILE A 25 -12.86 5.23 -8.89
N PRO A 26 -14.12 5.27 -9.37
CA PRO A 26 -14.50 4.59 -10.59
C PRO A 26 -13.67 5.14 -11.76
N ASN A 27 -13.04 4.24 -12.49
CA ASN A 27 -12.34 4.60 -13.71
C ASN A 27 -13.35 4.74 -14.87
N VAL A 28 -12.95 5.50 -15.90
CA VAL A 28 -13.73 5.66 -17.13
C VAL A 28 -13.95 4.30 -17.85
N ILE A 29 -13.10 3.31 -17.55
CA ILE A 29 -13.19 1.95 -18.10
C ILE A 29 -13.81 1.02 -17.04
N PRO A 30 -14.96 0.37 -17.32
CA PRO A 30 -15.58 -0.57 -16.41
C PRO A 30 -14.64 -1.73 -16.02
N GLY A 31 -14.56 -2.04 -14.72
CA GLY A 31 -13.76 -3.15 -14.20
C GLY A 31 -12.31 -2.80 -13.80
N VAL A 32 -11.87 -1.54 -13.97
CA VAL A 32 -10.57 -1.07 -13.49
C VAL A 32 -10.78 0.01 -12.44
N ASP A 33 -10.93 -0.42 -11.20
CA ASP A 33 -11.07 0.51 -10.07
C ASP A 33 -9.73 1.17 -9.75
N PHE A 34 -9.78 2.48 -9.56
CA PHE A 34 -8.65 3.28 -9.13
C PHE A 34 -8.58 3.23 -7.59
N GLN A 35 -7.58 2.55 -7.05
CA GLN A 35 -7.45 2.43 -5.60
C GLN A 35 -6.51 3.49 -5.05
N LEU A 36 -7.03 4.38 -4.20
CA LEU A 36 -6.23 5.36 -3.46
C LEU A 36 -5.23 4.72 -2.49
N SER A 37 -5.46 3.46 -2.16
CA SER A 37 -4.61 2.67 -1.27
C SER A 37 -3.24 2.32 -1.85
N ALA A 38 -3.04 2.33 -3.19
CA ALA A 38 -1.79 1.92 -3.80
C ALA A 38 -0.59 2.84 -3.45
N PRO A 39 -0.65 4.18 -3.62
CA PRO A 39 0.45 5.05 -3.20
C PRO A 39 0.67 5.05 -1.69
N LEU A 40 -0.40 4.91 -0.91
CA LEU A 40 -0.30 4.79 0.54
C LEU A 40 0.41 3.50 0.96
N ALA A 41 0.12 2.38 0.32
CA ALA A 41 0.77 1.10 0.56
C ALA A 41 2.29 1.18 0.35
N VAL A 42 2.74 1.81 -0.74
CA VAL A 42 4.17 2.07 -1.01
C VAL A 42 4.77 2.94 0.09
N ALA A 43 4.09 4.03 0.49
CA ALA A 43 4.56 4.93 1.52
C ALA A 43 4.67 4.24 2.89
N ILE A 44 3.68 3.46 3.30
CA ILE A 44 3.70 2.70 4.56
C ILE A 44 4.87 1.70 4.55
N CYS A 45 5.07 0.96 3.46
CA CYS A 45 6.16 0.02 3.34
C CYS A 45 7.53 0.72 3.41
N ALA A 46 7.66 1.90 2.77
CA ALA A 46 8.90 2.68 2.77
C ALA A 46 9.23 3.28 4.15
N VAL A 47 8.22 3.68 4.94
CA VAL A 47 8.40 4.37 6.24
C VAL A 47 8.46 3.37 7.39
N PHE A 48 7.47 2.47 7.51
CA PHE A 48 7.35 1.55 8.65
C PHE A 48 8.04 0.21 8.44
N GLY A 49 8.45 -0.08 7.22
CA GLY A 49 9.13 -1.31 6.84
C GLY A 49 8.17 -2.46 6.46
N PHE A 50 8.74 -3.44 5.77
CA PHE A 50 7.99 -4.53 5.17
C PHE A 50 7.19 -5.36 6.19
N LYS A 51 7.79 -5.73 7.34
CA LYS A 51 7.13 -6.60 8.33
C LYS A 51 5.83 -6.00 8.85
N ARG A 52 5.85 -4.71 9.26
CA ARG A 52 4.64 -4.03 9.75
C ARG A 52 3.62 -3.82 8.64
N TYR A 53 4.08 -3.49 7.45
CA TYR A 53 3.23 -3.29 6.29
C TYR A 53 2.48 -4.56 5.88
N ILE A 54 3.15 -5.72 5.81
CA ILE A 54 2.51 -6.97 5.41
C ILE A 54 1.48 -7.43 6.43
N ILE A 55 1.79 -7.34 7.74
CA ILE A 55 0.86 -7.73 8.80
C ILE A 55 -0.38 -6.84 8.78
N ALA A 56 -0.20 -5.50 8.78
CA ALA A 56 -1.31 -4.56 8.70
C ALA A 56 -2.15 -4.76 7.45
N GLY A 57 -1.48 -5.02 6.32
CA GLY A 57 -2.13 -5.27 5.05
C GLY A 57 -2.92 -6.58 5.00
N CYS A 58 -2.42 -7.66 5.59
CA CYS A 58 -3.17 -8.92 5.71
C CYS A 58 -4.41 -8.74 6.58
N LEU A 59 -4.28 -8.08 7.75
CA LEU A 59 -5.40 -7.78 8.63
C LEU A 59 -6.46 -6.92 7.92
N ALA A 60 -6.02 -5.86 7.22
CA ALA A 60 -6.93 -5.01 6.45
C ALA A 60 -7.66 -5.78 5.35
N SER A 61 -7.01 -6.74 4.68
CA SER A 61 -7.63 -7.59 3.67
C SER A 61 -8.68 -8.51 4.27
N VAL A 62 -8.40 -9.11 5.43
CA VAL A 62 -9.38 -9.95 6.15
C VAL A 62 -10.61 -9.11 6.53
N ILE A 63 -10.40 -7.92 7.10
CA ILE A 63 -11.49 -7.00 7.46
C ILE A 63 -12.30 -6.61 6.22
N SER A 64 -11.64 -6.24 5.13
CA SER A 64 -12.33 -5.85 3.89
C SER A 64 -13.13 -7.00 3.27
N LEU A 65 -12.64 -8.23 3.39
CA LEU A 65 -13.35 -9.43 2.95
C LEU A 65 -14.59 -9.70 3.81
N LEU A 66 -14.45 -9.61 5.15
CA LEU A 66 -15.56 -9.80 6.09
C LEU A 66 -16.65 -8.73 5.94
N LEU A 67 -16.26 -7.49 5.64
CA LEU A 67 -17.18 -6.39 5.36
C LEU A 67 -17.80 -6.45 3.96
N GLY A 68 -17.39 -7.39 3.12
CA GLY A 68 -17.88 -7.51 1.74
C GLY A 68 -17.45 -6.37 0.81
N THR A 69 -16.50 -5.52 1.22
CA THR A 69 -16.01 -4.39 0.41
C THR A 69 -15.05 -4.82 -0.69
N GLN A 70 -14.47 -6.02 -0.58
CA GLN A 70 -13.56 -6.61 -1.56
C GLN A 70 -13.91 -8.07 -1.82
N THR A 71 -13.72 -8.50 -3.08
CA THR A 71 -13.83 -9.91 -3.46
C THR A 71 -12.54 -10.67 -3.16
N LEU A 72 -12.61 -11.99 -3.11
CA LEU A 72 -11.45 -12.86 -2.91
C LEU A 72 -10.35 -12.59 -3.96
N LEU A 73 -10.74 -12.34 -5.22
CA LEU A 73 -9.81 -11.99 -6.29
C LEU A 73 -9.07 -10.67 -6.00
N HIS A 74 -9.78 -9.63 -5.55
CA HIS A 74 -9.16 -8.36 -5.18
C HIS A 74 -8.19 -8.52 -4.01
N VAL A 75 -8.52 -9.37 -3.04
CA VAL A 75 -7.62 -9.67 -1.91
C VAL A 75 -6.37 -10.40 -2.39
N ALA A 76 -6.51 -11.38 -3.29
CA ALA A 76 -5.36 -12.08 -3.87
C ALA A 76 -4.42 -11.13 -4.62
N ILE A 77 -4.97 -10.24 -5.47
CA ILE A 77 -4.18 -9.20 -6.17
C ILE A 77 -3.51 -8.26 -5.16
N ALA A 78 -4.23 -7.84 -4.12
CA ALA A 78 -3.69 -6.95 -3.11
C ALA A 78 -2.54 -7.58 -2.30
N LEU A 79 -2.62 -8.87 -1.98
CA LEU A 79 -1.55 -9.59 -1.30
C LEU A 79 -0.31 -9.71 -2.18
N GLN A 80 -0.49 -10.08 -3.45
CA GLN A 80 0.61 -10.13 -4.41
C GLN A 80 1.26 -8.76 -4.62
N PHE A 81 0.44 -7.72 -4.78
CA PHE A 81 0.93 -6.33 -4.86
C PHE A 81 1.81 -5.98 -3.66
N ARG A 82 1.37 -6.32 -2.44
CA ARG A 82 2.13 -6.06 -1.21
C ARG A 82 3.47 -6.78 -1.18
N LEU A 83 3.50 -8.03 -1.61
CA LEU A 83 4.74 -8.80 -1.69
C LEU A 83 5.72 -8.17 -2.68
N TRP A 84 5.26 -7.79 -3.88
CA TRP A 84 6.09 -7.16 -4.89
C TRP A 84 6.60 -5.78 -4.46
N VAL A 85 5.74 -4.94 -3.86
CA VAL A 85 6.17 -3.64 -3.29
C VAL A 85 7.26 -3.86 -2.24
N GLY A 86 7.06 -4.81 -1.33
CA GLY A 86 8.03 -5.11 -0.28
C GLY A 86 9.36 -5.58 -0.83
N LEU A 87 9.33 -6.51 -1.78
CA LEU A 87 10.53 -7.05 -2.42
C LEU A 87 11.29 -5.95 -3.18
N PHE A 88 10.57 -5.14 -3.95
CA PHE A 88 11.16 -4.08 -4.75
C PHE A 88 11.81 -2.98 -3.89
N LEU A 89 11.15 -2.55 -2.81
CA LEU A 89 11.69 -1.58 -1.86
C LEU A 89 12.85 -2.15 -1.04
N TYR A 90 12.84 -3.44 -0.74
CA TYR A 90 13.96 -4.11 -0.08
C TYR A 90 15.19 -4.14 -0.99
N ALA A 91 15.04 -4.56 -2.24
CA ALA A 91 16.12 -4.63 -3.22
C ALA A 91 16.66 -3.23 -3.57
N GLY A 92 15.77 -2.24 -3.73
CA GLY A 92 16.12 -0.87 -4.09
C GLY A 92 16.58 0.01 -2.92
N ARG A 93 16.82 -0.56 -1.73
CA ARG A 93 17.27 0.16 -0.52
C ARG A 93 16.45 1.42 -0.19
N ARG A 94 15.17 1.45 -0.54
CA ARG A 94 14.25 2.58 -0.33
C ARG A 94 14.74 3.91 -0.96
N HIS A 95 15.49 3.83 -2.04
CA HIS A 95 15.87 4.97 -2.85
C HIS A 95 14.63 5.67 -3.42
N TRP A 96 14.74 6.95 -3.73
CA TRP A 96 13.64 7.74 -4.28
C TRP A 96 13.04 7.13 -5.55
N LEU A 97 13.89 6.68 -6.47
CA LEU A 97 13.47 5.97 -7.69
C LEU A 97 12.72 4.68 -7.38
N SER A 98 13.15 3.94 -6.35
CA SER A 98 12.46 2.71 -5.93
C SER A 98 11.06 3.00 -5.39
N ILE A 99 10.85 4.12 -4.70
CA ILE A 99 9.53 4.54 -4.21
C ILE A 99 8.60 4.90 -5.38
N ILE A 100 9.11 5.60 -6.41
CA ILE A 100 8.34 5.96 -7.60
C ILE A 100 7.92 4.72 -8.39
N LEU A 101 8.85 3.80 -8.61
CA LEU A 101 8.65 2.63 -9.48
C LEU A 101 7.98 1.44 -8.79
N ALA A 102 8.07 1.35 -7.45
CA ALA A 102 7.54 0.20 -6.70
C ALA A 102 6.05 -0.03 -6.95
N GLY A 103 5.24 1.02 -6.94
CA GLY A 103 3.80 0.93 -7.16
C GLY A 103 3.44 0.41 -8.57
N PRO A 104 3.86 1.09 -9.63
CA PRO A 104 3.61 0.66 -11.01
C PRO A 104 4.08 -0.76 -11.30
N ILE A 105 5.33 -1.09 -10.95
CA ILE A 105 5.92 -2.40 -11.21
C ILE A 105 5.18 -3.49 -10.42
N ALA A 106 4.94 -3.28 -9.12
CA ALA A 106 4.23 -4.24 -8.30
C ALA A 106 2.79 -4.46 -8.80
N SER A 107 2.13 -3.41 -9.25
CA SER A 107 0.77 -3.46 -9.77
C SER A 107 0.69 -4.22 -11.12
N ALA A 108 1.67 -4.02 -11.99
CA ALA A 108 1.78 -4.75 -13.24
C ALA A 108 2.08 -6.25 -12.99
N LEU A 109 3.06 -6.55 -12.13
CA LEU A 109 3.43 -7.92 -11.79
C LEU A 109 2.30 -8.68 -11.10
N ALA A 110 1.56 -8.03 -10.19
CA ALA A 110 0.42 -8.64 -9.52
C ALA A 110 -0.70 -9.02 -10.50
N ARG A 111 -0.90 -8.28 -11.59
CA ARG A 111 -1.84 -8.63 -12.64
C ARG A 111 -1.27 -9.68 -13.59
N LEU A 112 -0.02 -9.55 -14.00
CA LEU A 112 0.63 -10.53 -14.86
C LEU A 112 0.68 -11.93 -14.24
N SER A 113 0.78 -12.04 -12.92
CA SER A 113 0.74 -13.33 -12.22
C SER A 113 -0.62 -14.04 -12.33
N LEU A 114 -1.67 -13.35 -12.76
CA LEU A 114 -2.99 -13.95 -13.04
C LEU A 114 -3.11 -14.55 -14.45
N TYR A 115 -2.07 -14.45 -15.28
CA TYR A 115 -2.08 -14.98 -16.64
C TYR A 115 -2.51 -16.46 -16.73
N PRO A 116 -2.08 -17.36 -15.82
CA PRO A 116 -2.53 -18.76 -15.87
C PRO A 116 -4.05 -18.95 -15.68
N LEU A 117 -4.73 -17.96 -15.06
CA LEU A 117 -6.16 -18.01 -14.78
C LEU A 117 -7.01 -17.31 -15.85
N PHE A 118 -6.51 -16.20 -16.39
CA PHE A 118 -7.28 -15.31 -17.26
C PHE A 118 -6.72 -15.19 -18.69
N GLY A 119 -5.59 -15.82 -18.99
CA GLY A 119 -4.98 -15.79 -20.32
C GLY A 119 -4.73 -14.36 -20.83
N ASP A 120 -5.03 -14.11 -22.09
CA ASP A 120 -4.76 -12.83 -22.76
C ASP A 120 -5.54 -11.63 -22.19
N LEU A 121 -6.61 -11.88 -21.43
CA LEU A 121 -7.38 -10.83 -20.75
C LEU A 121 -6.49 -10.00 -19.78
N VAL A 122 -5.43 -10.60 -19.26
CA VAL A 122 -4.48 -9.93 -18.36
C VAL A 122 -3.83 -8.73 -19.03
N PHE A 123 -3.52 -8.80 -20.32
CA PHE A 123 -2.91 -7.65 -21.03
C PHE A 123 -3.88 -6.46 -21.09
N ALA A 124 -5.18 -6.74 -21.30
CA ALA A 124 -6.20 -5.70 -21.23
C ALA A 124 -6.32 -5.11 -19.82
N MET A 125 -6.22 -5.94 -18.75
CA MET A 125 -6.22 -5.46 -17.36
C MET A 125 -5.00 -4.61 -17.02
N VAL A 126 -3.83 -4.95 -17.55
CA VAL A 126 -2.58 -4.18 -17.34
C VAL A 126 -2.65 -2.85 -18.07
N THR A 127 -3.08 -2.83 -19.33
CA THR A 127 -3.20 -1.58 -20.12
C THR A 127 -4.26 -0.63 -19.55
N ALA A 128 -5.40 -1.16 -19.14
CA ALA A 128 -6.46 -0.38 -18.51
C ALA A 128 -6.05 0.23 -17.14
N ALA A 129 -5.06 -0.35 -16.47
CA ALA A 129 -4.55 0.15 -15.20
C ALA A 129 -3.43 1.21 -15.34
N ILE A 130 -2.97 1.55 -16.55
CA ILE A 130 -1.89 2.54 -16.78
C ILE A 130 -2.14 3.88 -16.08
N PRO A 131 -3.35 4.49 -16.12
CA PRO A 131 -3.62 5.73 -15.38
C PRO A 131 -3.35 5.59 -13.88
N GLY A 132 -3.69 4.42 -13.29
CA GLY A 132 -3.41 4.10 -11.90
C GLY A 132 -1.92 3.97 -11.59
N TYR A 133 -1.13 3.46 -12.53
CA TYR A 133 0.32 3.37 -12.38
C TYR A 133 0.96 4.75 -12.34
N LEU A 134 0.57 5.64 -13.24
CA LEU A 134 1.04 7.03 -13.30
C LEU A 134 0.68 7.78 -12.02
N PHE A 135 -0.57 7.67 -11.58
CA PHE A 135 -1.01 8.27 -10.32
C PHE A 135 -0.17 7.75 -9.14
N THR A 136 0.02 6.45 -9.04
CA THR A 136 0.78 5.85 -7.95
C THR A 136 2.24 6.31 -7.98
N ALA A 137 2.87 6.40 -9.16
CA ALA A 137 4.22 6.89 -9.31
C ALA A 137 4.39 8.34 -8.83
N CYS A 138 3.44 9.21 -9.15
CA CYS A 138 3.46 10.61 -8.75
C CYS A 138 3.09 10.79 -7.26
N ALA A 139 2.07 10.08 -6.78
CA ALA A 139 1.55 10.26 -5.42
C ALA A 139 2.39 9.58 -4.34
N ALA A 140 3.00 8.42 -4.61
CA ALA A 140 3.75 7.65 -3.63
C ALA A 140 4.91 8.43 -2.98
N PRO A 141 5.78 9.17 -3.71
CA PRO A 141 6.83 9.96 -3.10
C PRO A 141 6.29 11.12 -2.25
N PHE A 142 5.20 11.76 -2.70
CA PHE A 142 4.55 12.84 -1.93
C PHE A 142 3.98 12.30 -0.61
N VAL A 143 3.21 11.22 -0.66
CA VAL A 143 2.64 10.57 0.54
C VAL A 143 3.74 10.06 1.47
N THR A 144 4.83 9.50 0.93
CA THR A 144 5.98 9.05 1.72
C THR A 144 6.63 10.20 2.47
N THR A 145 6.83 11.35 1.81
CA THR A 145 7.42 12.54 2.42
C THR A 145 6.52 13.11 3.51
N LEU A 146 5.21 13.19 3.24
CA LEU A 146 4.23 13.64 4.22
C LEU A 146 4.20 12.74 5.46
N LEU A 147 4.18 11.43 5.25
CA LEU A 147 4.15 10.46 6.33
C LEU A 147 5.42 10.51 7.19
N ARG A 148 6.59 10.70 6.57
CA ARG A 148 7.87 10.91 7.29
C ARG A 148 7.83 12.19 8.14
N ARG A 149 7.31 13.29 7.61
CA ARG A 149 7.19 14.57 8.35
C ARG A 149 6.25 14.43 9.55
N ILE A 150 5.09 13.79 9.37
CA ILE A 150 4.14 13.54 10.46
C ILE A 150 4.79 12.70 11.56
N LEU A 151 5.51 11.64 11.17
CA LEU A 151 6.17 10.77 12.14
C LEU A 151 7.28 11.50 12.90
N GLN A 152 8.06 12.34 12.22
CA GLN A 152 9.10 13.17 12.85
C GLN A 152 8.49 14.19 13.83
N ALA A 153 7.40 14.86 13.43
CA ALA A 153 6.69 15.77 14.32
C ALA A 153 6.15 15.03 15.55
N ALA A 154 5.51 13.87 15.38
CA ALA A 154 4.98 13.07 16.50
C ALA A 154 6.08 12.60 17.47
N THR A 155 7.27 12.27 16.97
CA THR A 155 8.40 11.88 17.82
C THR A 155 9.08 13.06 18.52
N SER A 156 9.04 14.26 17.95
CA SER A 156 9.58 15.48 18.58
C SER A 156 8.69 16.02 19.71
N TYR A 157 7.41 15.68 19.71
CA TYR A 157 6.45 16.00 20.80
C TYR A 157 6.39 14.93 21.92
N GLY A 158 7.21 13.88 21.84
CA GLY A 158 7.25 12.83 22.88
C GLY A 158 7.69 13.37 24.26
N PRO A 159 7.24 12.72 25.35
CA PRO A 159 7.34 13.25 26.75
C PRO A 159 8.76 13.45 27.29
N HIS A 160 9.79 13.15 26.53
CA HIS A 160 11.19 13.32 26.97
C HIS A 160 11.64 14.79 27.12
N ARG A 161 10.91 15.79 26.61
CA ARG A 161 11.21 17.21 26.83
C ARG A 161 10.49 17.82 28.04
N ALA A 162 9.47 17.16 28.57
CA ALA A 162 8.75 17.66 29.75
C ALA A 162 9.49 17.43 31.09
N MET A 163 10.61 16.70 31.09
CA MET A 163 11.39 16.44 32.31
C MET A 163 12.69 17.27 32.42
N LEU A 164 12.95 18.18 31.48
CA LEU A 164 14.16 19.03 31.51
C LEU A 164 13.84 20.54 31.51
N GLY A 165 12.60 20.90 31.91
CA GLY A 165 12.20 22.28 32.14
C GLY A 165 11.85 22.56 33.60
#